data_fe00c40ce105862edbb74dc397eb8ca8
#
_entry.id   fe00c40ce105862edbb74dc397eb8ca8
#
_cell.length_a   1.000
_cell.length_b   1.000
_cell.length_c   1.000
_cell.angle_alpha   90.00
_cell.angle_beta   90.00
_cell.angle_gamma   90.00
#
_symmetry.space_group_name_H-M   'P 1'
#
loop_
_entity.id
_entity.type
_entity.pdbx_description
1 polymer ?
#
loop_
_entity_poly.entity_id
_entity_poly.type
_entity_poly.pdbx_seq_one_letter_code
_entity_poly.pdbx_strand_id
1 'polypeptide(L)'
;MTPKHSLAVDPFLLHSLDLLDRISLGAEPNPQEERVKLRAFLDQGEAIVGAGREWYLSSYALISWIDEMLVEASWSHREWWSNNVLERELFNTRECAERFFVNAKEASTLAQRDALEVYYVCVVLGFRGIYSEPTLAKMICENLGIPSDLSIWAKQVSMSIRVGQGRPALNAASREVVGAPPLQSKNRVVWPWLFVAILSAWNVIYFVLHLPR
;
A
#
# COMPACT_ATOMS: atom_id res chain seq x y z
N MET A 1 5.01 7.27 -7.62
CA MET A 1 3.96 8.32 -7.60
C MET A 1 4.59 9.65 -7.20
N THR A 2 4.20 10.74 -7.82
CA THR A 2 4.64 12.08 -7.43
C THR A 2 4.08 12.46 -6.05
N PRO A 3 4.77 13.30 -5.25
CA PRO A 3 4.26 13.70 -3.94
C PRO A 3 2.88 14.37 -3.98
N LYS A 4 2.60 15.11 -5.06
CA LYS A 4 1.30 15.76 -5.27
C LYS A 4 0.19 14.74 -5.47
N HIS A 5 0.45 13.70 -6.26
CA HIS A 5 -0.51 12.64 -6.54
C HIS A 5 -0.73 11.74 -5.32
N SER A 6 0.33 11.45 -4.54
CA SER A 6 0.20 10.73 -3.26
C SER A 6 -0.69 11.47 -2.28
N LEU A 7 -0.53 12.79 -2.13
CA LEU A 7 -1.40 13.59 -1.26
C LEU A 7 -2.88 13.51 -1.65
N ALA A 8 -3.19 13.28 -2.93
CA ALA A 8 -4.56 13.14 -3.41
C ALA A 8 -5.12 11.72 -3.20
N VAL A 9 -4.28 10.68 -3.32
CA VAL A 9 -4.69 9.27 -3.31
C VAL A 9 -4.62 8.64 -1.93
N ASP A 10 -3.60 8.96 -1.13
CA ASP A 10 -3.33 8.32 0.16
C ASP A 10 -4.49 8.45 1.17
N PRO A 11 -5.19 9.61 1.30
CA PRO A 11 -6.32 9.72 2.22
C PRO A 11 -7.46 8.75 1.90
N PHE A 12 -7.77 8.56 0.61
CA PHE A 12 -8.78 7.60 0.17
C PHE A 12 -8.35 6.16 0.48
N LEU A 13 -7.11 5.78 0.16
CA LEU A 13 -6.59 4.44 0.41
C LEU A 13 -6.56 4.12 1.90
N LEU A 14 -6.03 5.03 2.72
CA LEU A 14 -5.94 4.83 4.17
C LEU A 14 -7.31 4.69 4.82
N HIS A 15 -8.27 5.54 4.44
CA HIS A 15 -9.64 5.43 4.94
C HIS A 15 -10.31 4.12 4.50
N SER A 16 -10.11 3.72 3.24
CA SER A 16 -10.67 2.47 2.71
C SER A 16 -10.09 1.24 3.40
N LEU A 17 -8.78 1.23 3.68
CA LEU A 17 -8.13 0.14 4.41
C LEU A 17 -8.61 0.08 5.87
N ASP A 18 -8.76 1.23 6.55
CA ASP A 18 -9.36 1.29 7.89
C ASP A 18 -10.80 0.77 7.89
N LEU A 19 -11.60 1.14 6.90
CA LEU A 19 -12.98 0.66 6.73
C LEU A 19 -13.02 -0.87 6.59
N LEU A 20 -12.19 -1.43 5.71
CA LEU A 20 -12.11 -2.88 5.48
C LEU A 20 -11.62 -3.62 6.73
N ASP A 21 -10.66 -3.06 7.46
CA ASP A 21 -10.16 -3.62 8.72
C ASP A 21 -11.27 -3.64 9.78
N ARG A 22 -11.98 -2.54 9.98
CA ARG A 22 -13.13 -2.47 10.90
C ARG A 22 -14.21 -3.51 10.55
N ILE A 23 -14.54 -3.67 9.27
CA ILE A 23 -15.51 -4.69 8.82
C ILE A 23 -14.97 -6.08 9.13
N SER A 24 -13.68 -6.35 8.90
CA SER A 24 -13.06 -7.66 9.17
C SER A 24 -13.09 -8.01 10.67
N LEU A 25 -13.06 -7.01 11.52
CA LEU A 25 -13.19 -7.15 12.99
C LEU A 25 -14.65 -7.23 13.48
N GLY A 26 -15.62 -7.28 12.55
CA GLY A 26 -17.05 -7.42 12.85
C GLY A 26 -17.77 -6.11 13.12
N ALA A 27 -17.19 -4.96 12.80
CA ALA A 27 -17.92 -3.70 12.84
C ALA A 27 -18.91 -3.60 11.66
N GLU A 28 -20.00 -2.89 11.89
CA GLU A 28 -21.08 -2.68 10.90
C GLU A 28 -21.22 -1.16 10.60
N PRO A 29 -20.26 -0.55 9.90
CA PRO A 29 -20.32 0.87 9.59
C PRO A 29 -21.52 1.18 8.69
N ASN A 30 -22.09 2.39 8.84
CA ASN A 30 -23.20 2.83 8.00
C ASN A 30 -22.70 3.05 6.55
N PRO A 31 -23.22 2.33 5.56
CA PRO A 31 -22.73 2.37 4.19
C PRO A 31 -22.94 3.75 3.52
N GLN A 32 -23.99 4.47 3.90
CA GLN A 32 -24.28 5.79 3.35
C GLN A 32 -23.26 6.83 3.83
N GLU A 33 -22.89 6.78 5.12
CA GLU A 33 -21.87 7.66 5.68
C GLU A 33 -20.49 7.38 5.09
N GLU A 34 -20.10 6.11 4.96
CA GLU A 34 -18.83 5.74 4.37
C GLU A 34 -18.76 6.16 2.89
N ARG A 35 -19.88 6.04 2.15
CA ARG A 35 -19.97 6.51 0.77
C ARG A 35 -19.74 8.03 0.65
N VAL A 36 -20.32 8.82 1.55
CA VAL A 36 -20.12 10.29 1.58
C VAL A 36 -18.66 10.62 1.87
N LYS A 37 -18.02 9.92 2.81
CA LYS A 37 -16.60 10.13 3.13
C LYS A 37 -15.69 9.79 1.94
N LEU A 38 -15.92 8.64 1.30
CA LEU A 38 -15.15 8.23 0.12
C LEU A 38 -15.26 9.25 -1.02
N ARG A 39 -16.47 9.78 -1.27
CA ARG A 39 -16.65 10.85 -2.24
C ARG A 39 -15.89 12.13 -1.88
N ALA A 40 -15.97 12.53 -0.61
CA ALA A 40 -15.27 13.73 -0.15
C ALA A 40 -13.74 13.61 -0.35
N PHE A 41 -13.15 12.42 -0.17
CA PHE A 41 -11.74 12.20 -0.48
C PHE A 41 -11.44 12.31 -1.98
N LEU A 42 -12.34 11.83 -2.84
CA LEU A 42 -12.17 11.98 -4.30
C LEU A 42 -12.25 13.44 -4.74
N ASP A 43 -13.22 14.19 -4.22
CA ASP A 43 -13.37 15.62 -4.51
C ASP A 43 -12.14 16.40 -4.02
N GLN A 44 -11.61 16.03 -2.86
CA GLN A 44 -10.39 16.62 -2.30
C GLN A 44 -9.17 16.29 -3.15
N GLY A 45 -9.05 15.04 -3.62
CA GLY A 45 -7.99 14.62 -4.53
C GLY A 45 -8.04 15.37 -5.86
N GLU A 46 -9.23 15.56 -6.43
CA GLU A 46 -9.42 16.35 -7.65
C GLU A 46 -9.00 17.81 -7.45
N ALA A 47 -9.34 18.41 -6.32
CA ALA A 47 -8.91 19.76 -5.99
C ALA A 47 -7.38 19.90 -5.89
N ILE A 48 -6.67 18.83 -5.47
CA ILE A 48 -5.21 18.82 -5.37
C ILE A 48 -4.57 18.62 -6.74
N VAL A 49 -4.97 17.59 -7.49
CA VAL A 49 -4.32 17.19 -8.75
C VAL A 49 -4.85 17.99 -9.93
N GLY A 50 -6.14 18.30 -9.93
CA GLY A 50 -6.90 18.94 -11.01
C GLY A 50 -7.79 17.94 -11.75
N ALA A 51 -8.90 18.44 -12.33
CA ALA A 51 -9.86 17.66 -13.10
C ALA A 51 -9.32 17.27 -14.49
N GLY A 52 -8.26 16.48 -14.50
CA GLY A 52 -7.60 16.00 -15.72
C GLY A 52 -7.81 14.52 -15.98
N ARG A 53 -7.36 14.06 -17.17
CA ARG A 53 -7.47 12.62 -17.54
C ARG A 53 -6.74 11.71 -16.55
N GLU A 54 -5.61 12.17 -16.02
CA GLU A 54 -4.83 11.42 -15.03
C GLU A 54 -5.63 11.18 -13.73
N TRP A 55 -6.30 12.24 -13.21
CA TRP A 55 -7.16 12.09 -12.05
C TRP A 55 -8.38 11.22 -12.32
N TYR A 56 -9.02 11.39 -13.48
CA TYR A 56 -10.13 10.54 -13.91
C TYR A 56 -9.76 9.06 -13.87
N LEU A 57 -8.59 8.70 -14.40
CA LEU A 57 -8.13 7.31 -14.39
C LEU A 57 -7.79 6.83 -12.98
N SER A 58 -7.15 7.66 -12.17
CA SER A 58 -6.81 7.32 -10.77
C SER A 58 -8.06 7.11 -9.92
N SER A 59 -9.02 8.02 -9.98
CA SER A 59 -10.27 7.93 -9.23
C SER A 59 -11.10 6.71 -9.67
N TYR A 60 -11.10 6.37 -10.96
CA TYR A 60 -11.75 5.16 -11.46
C TYR A 60 -11.12 3.90 -10.87
N ALA A 61 -9.80 3.82 -10.79
CA ALA A 61 -9.10 2.69 -10.20
C ALA A 61 -9.44 2.52 -8.71
N LEU A 62 -9.42 3.62 -7.95
CA LEU A 62 -9.74 3.62 -6.52
C LEU A 62 -11.17 3.15 -6.26
N ILE A 63 -12.13 3.65 -7.05
CA ILE A 63 -13.54 3.31 -6.92
C ILE A 63 -13.78 1.85 -7.29
N SER A 64 -13.21 1.38 -8.41
CA SER A 64 -13.34 -0.02 -8.83
C SER A 64 -12.83 -0.96 -7.76
N TRP A 65 -11.69 -0.63 -7.14
CA TRP A 65 -11.11 -1.43 -6.07
C TRP A 65 -11.99 -1.47 -4.82
N ILE A 66 -12.41 -0.32 -4.29
CA ILE A 66 -13.20 -0.30 -3.05
C ILE A 66 -14.60 -0.91 -3.25
N ASP A 67 -15.22 -0.70 -4.42
CA ASP A 67 -16.50 -1.32 -4.74
C ASP A 67 -16.39 -2.85 -4.74
N GLU A 68 -15.35 -3.42 -5.36
CA GLU A 68 -15.10 -4.87 -5.35
C GLU A 68 -14.87 -5.37 -3.92
N MET A 69 -13.99 -4.71 -3.15
CA MET A 69 -13.69 -5.12 -1.78
C MET A 69 -14.92 -5.12 -0.87
N LEU A 70 -15.78 -4.10 -0.95
CA LEU A 70 -16.98 -4.00 -0.11
C LEU A 70 -18.10 -4.94 -0.55
N VAL A 71 -18.16 -5.28 -1.85
CA VAL A 71 -19.08 -6.31 -2.37
C VAL A 71 -18.61 -7.71 -1.97
N GLU A 72 -17.30 -7.95 -1.84
CA GLU A 72 -16.76 -9.26 -1.41
C GLU A 72 -16.71 -9.40 0.11
N ALA A 73 -16.63 -8.31 0.87
CA ALA A 73 -16.53 -8.31 2.32
C ALA A 73 -17.75 -9.00 2.99
N SER A 74 -17.49 -9.68 4.11
CA SER A 74 -18.53 -10.34 4.91
C SER A 74 -19.10 -9.38 5.94
N TRP A 75 -20.09 -8.56 5.57
CA TRP A 75 -20.81 -7.62 6.43
C TRP A 75 -22.28 -7.49 6.04
N SER A 76 -23.12 -6.97 6.94
CA SER A 76 -24.57 -6.94 6.75
C SER A 76 -25.03 -6.04 5.60
N HIS A 77 -24.23 -5.01 5.24
CA HIS A 77 -24.58 -4.04 4.21
C HIS A 77 -24.01 -4.38 2.81
N ARG A 78 -23.47 -5.58 2.62
CA ARG A 78 -22.92 -6.05 1.35
C ARG A 78 -23.92 -5.93 0.20
N GLU A 79 -25.16 -6.40 0.41
CA GLU A 79 -26.21 -6.35 -0.62
C GLU A 79 -26.60 -4.90 -0.96
N TRP A 80 -26.70 -4.06 0.08
CA TRP A 80 -26.95 -2.64 -0.13
C TRP A 80 -25.84 -2.01 -0.99
N TRP A 81 -24.57 -2.28 -0.68
CA TRP A 81 -23.42 -1.74 -1.44
C TRP A 81 -23.42 -2.25 -2.88
N SER A 82 -23.65 -3.54 -3.10
CA SER A 82 -23.76 -4.14 -4.43
C SER A 82 -24.81 -3.45 -5.31
N ASN A 83 -25.92 -3.01 -4.72
CA ASN A 83 -26.96 -2.27 -5.45
C ASN A 83 -26.63 -0.78 -5.67
N ASN A 84 -25.69 -0.25 -4.89
CA ASN A 84 -25.35 1.17 -4.83
C ASN A 84 -23.85 1.44 -5.02
N VAL A 85 -23.16 0.71 -5.91
CA VAL A 85 -21.73 0.89 -6.17
C VAL A 85 -21.40 2.31 -6.61
N LEU A 86 -20.24 2.82 -6.19
CA LEU A 86 -19.77 4.17 -6.51
C LEU A 86 -19.49 4.33 -8.00
N GLU A 87 -19.03 3.27 -8.68
CA GLU A 87 -18.82 3.27 -10.13
C GLU A 87 -20.07 3.72 -10.88
N ARG A 88 -21.24 3.19 -10.52
CA ARG A 88 -22.50 3.56 -11.18
C ARG A 88 -22.85 5.03 -10.99
N GLU A 89 -22.62 5.55 -9.80
CA GLU A 89 -22.95 6.95 -9.50
C GLU A 89 -22.03 7.92 -10.20
N LEU A 90 -20.72 7.67 -10.16
CA LEU A 90 -19.72 8.65 -10.59
C LEU A 90 -19.31 8.49 -12.05
N PHE A 91 -19.42 7.29 -12.61
CA PHE A 91 -19.01 6.98 -13.98
C PHE A 91 -20.14 6.46 -14.86
N ASN A 92 -21.34 6.24 -14.29
CA ASN A 92 -22.52 5.74 -14.97
C ASN A 92 -22.29 4.40 -15.70
N THR A 93 -21.44 3.53 -15.13
CA THR A 93 -21.11 2.19 -15.63
C THR A 93 -21.18 1.14 -14.52
N ARG A 94 -21.17 -0.13 -14.90
CA ARG A 94 -21.03 -1.30 -14.02
C ARG A 94 -20.09 -2.32 -14.66
N GLU A 95 -19.00 -1.84 -15.22
CA GLU A 95 -18.06 -2.61 -16.01
C GLU A 95 -16.67 -2.62 -15.37
N CYS A 96 -16.58 -2.34 -14.06
CA CYS A 96 -15.30 -2.18 -13.36
C CYS A 96 -14.36 -3.36 -13.59
N ALA A 97 -14.88 -4.58 -13.68
CA ALA A 97 -14.06 -5.78 -13.84
C ALA A 97 -13.19 -5.73 -15.14
N GLU A 98 -13.74 -5.27 -16.25
CA GLU A 98 -13.04 -5.19 -17.54
C GLU A 98 -12.44 -3.81 -17.75
N ARG A 99 -13.22 -2.77 -17.51
CA ARG A 99 -12.85 -1.38 -17.77
C ARG A 99 -11.63 -0.92 -16.95
N PHE A 100 -11.44 -1.49 -15.79
CA PHE A 100 -10.23 -1.27 -14.99
C PHE A 100 -8.96 -1.56 -15.81
N PHE A 101 -8.88 -2.68 -16.48
CA PHE A 101 -7.70 -3.06 -17.26
C PHE A 101 -7.56 -2.27 -18.55
N VAL A 102 -8.68 -1.90 -19.19
CA VAL A 102 -8.69 -1.00 -20.35
C VAL A 102 -8.14 0.37 -19.95
N ASN A 103 -8.63 0.93 -18.85
CA ASN A 103 -8.18 2.21 -18.34
C ASN A 103 -6.72 2.16 -17.84
N ALA A 104 -6.28 1.05 -17.24
CA ALA A 104 -4.87 0.85 -16.89
C ALA A 104 -3.95 0.87 -18.13
N LYS A 105 -4.40 0.28 -19.25
CA LYS A 105 -3.67 0.35 -20.52
C LYS A 105 -3.59 1.78 -21.03
N GLU A 106 -4.66 2.56 -20.92
CA GLU A 106 -4.64 3.99 -21.24
C GLU A 106 -3.69 4.75 -20.32
N ALA A 107 -3.75 4.54 -19.00
CA ALA A 107 -2.85 5.15 -18.02
C ALA A 107 -1.38 4.86 -18.34
N SER A 108 -1.08 3.71 -18.94
CA SER A 108 0.27 3.34 -19.38
C SER A 108 0.77 4.17 -20.56
N THR A 109 -0.09 4.89 -21.27
CA THR A 109 0.28 5.77 -22.40
C THR A 109 0.51 7.22 -21.98
N LEU A 110 0.08 7.60 -20.77
CA LEU A 110 0.28 8.96 -20.26
C LEU A 110 1.76 9.26 -20.03
N ALA A 111 2.11 10.54 -20.12
CA ALA A 111 3.48 11.00 -19.87
C ALA A 111 3.91 10.75 -18.41
N GLN A 112 3.01 10.98 -17.46
CA GLN A 112 3.21 10.64 -16.06
C GLN A 112 2.61 9.25 -15.78
N ARG A 113 3.26 8.51 -14.91
CA ARG A 113 2.85 7.14 -14.56
C ARG A 113 2.08 7.05 -13.24
N ASP A 114 1.69 8.19 -12.67
CA ASP A 114 1.05 8.25 -11.37
C ASP A 114 -0.29 7.49 -11.37
N ALA A 115 -1.13 7.73 -12.37
CA ALA A 115 -2.37 6.99 -12.52
C ALA A 115 -2.13 5.46 -12.67
N LEU A 116 -1.17 5.06 -13.51
CA LEU A 116 -0.83 3.64 -13.67
C LEU A 116 -0.36 3.00 -12.35
N GLU A 117 0.36 3.75 -11.53
CA GLU A 117 0.79 3.30 -10.21
C GLU A 117 -0.40 3.06 -9.28
N VAL A 118 -1.47 3.88 -9.36
CA VAL A 118 -2.72 3.65 -8.61
C VAL A 118 -3.37 2.32 -9.02
N TYR A 119 -3.45 2.02 -10.33
CA TYR A 119 -3.94 0.71 -10.80
C TYR A 119 -3.12 -0.45 -10.23
N TYR A 120 -1.80 -0.31 -10.24
CA TYR A 120 -0.91 -1.31 -9.67
C TYR A 120 -1.15 -1.51 -8.16
N VAL A 121 -1.27 -0.42 -7.40
CA VAL A 121 -1.56 -0.46 -5.95
C VAL A 121 -2.90 -1.15 -5.69
N CYS A 122 -3.96 -0.83 -6.43
CA CYS A 122 -5.27 -1.48 -6.28
C CYS A 122 -5.19 -3.00 -6.48
N VAL A 123 -4.44 -3.47 -7.48
CA VAL A 123 -4.21 -4.91 -7.71
C VAL A 123 -3.41 -5.55 -6.56
N VAL A 124 -2.38 -4.88 -6.05
CA VAL A 124 -1.61 -5.34 -4.88
C VAL A 124 -2.49 -5.42 -3.63
N LEU A 125 -3.46 -4.51 -3.49
CA LEU A 125 -4.42 -4.47 -2.40
C LEU A 125 -5.61 -5.41 -2.58
N GLY A 126 -5.60 -6.25 -3.62
CA GLY A 126 -6.54 -7.36 -3.76
C GLY A 126 -7.52 -7.27 -4.92
N PHE A 127 -7.55 -6.17 -5.69
CA PHE A 127 -8.44 -6.08 -6.87
C PHE A 127 -8.15 -7.20 -7.87
N ARG A 128 -9.18 -7.91 -8.31
CA ARG A 128 -9.08 -9.01 -9.25
C ARG A 128 -9.84 -8.75 -10.56
N GLY A 129 -11.02 -8.12 -10.49
CA GLY A 129 -11.86 -7.84 -11.64
C GLY A 129 -12.11 -9.08 -12.50
N ILE A 130 -11.75 -9.02 -13.79
CA ILE A 130 -11.91 -10.15 -14.73
C ILE A 130 -11.19 -11.44 -14.30
N TYR A 131 -10.13 -11.34 -13.48
CA TYR A 131 -9.38 -12.53 -13.02
C TYR A 131 -10.05 -13.26 -11.86
N SER A 132 -11.18 -12.77 -11.34
CA SER A 132 -11.98 -13.46 -10.33
C SER A 132 -12.54 -14.77 -10.87
N GLU A 133 -12.79 -14.86 -12.19
CA GLU A 133 -13.31 -16.04 -12.85
C GLU A 133 -12.38 -16.54 -13.98
N PRO A 134 -11.55 -17.56 -13.71
CA PRO A 134 -10.47 -17.97 -14.64
C PRO A 134 -10.94 -18.39 -16.04
N THR A 135 -12.17 -18.92 -16.14
CA THR A 135 -12.74 -19.35 -17.45
C THR A 135 -13.06 -18.17 -18.36
N LEU A 136 -13.65 -17.12 -17.82
CA LEU A 136 -13.97 -15.89 -18.54
C LEU A 136 -12.72 -15.03 -18.76
N ALA A 137 -11.83 -15.01 -17.77
CA ALA A 137 -10.59 -14.24 -17.83
C ALA A 137 -9.78 -14.51 -19.10
N LYS A 138 -9.61 -15.77 -19.47
CA LYS A 138 -8.82 -16.14 -20.64
C LYS A 138 -9.34 -15.49 -21.92
N MET A 139 -10.63 -15.60 -22.16
CA MET A 139 -11.28 -15.06 -23.38
C MET A 139 -11.22 -13.52 -23.41
N ILE A 140 -11.50 -12.88 -22.27
CA ILE A 140 -11.51 -11.41 -22.19
C ILE A 140 -10.08 -10.87 -22.30
N CYS A 141 -9.10 -11.49 -21.64
CA CYS A 141 -7.70 -11.10 -21.72
C CYS A 141 -7.14 -11.21 -23.14
N GLU A 142 -7.50 -12.25 -23.89
CA GLU A 142 -7.12 -12.39 -25.30
C GLU A 142 -7.68 -11.22 -26.13
N ASN A 143 -8.94 -10.85 -25.94
CA ASN A 143 -9.57 -9.72 -26.63
C ASN A 143 -8.93 -8.36 -26.27
N LEU A 144 -8.56 -8.16 -25.02
CA LEU A 144 -7.90 -6.93 -24.54
C LEU A 144 -6.40 -6.88 -24.87
N GLY A 145 -5.81 -8.01 -25.24
CA GLY A 145 -4.36 -8.13 -25.45
C GLY A 145 -3.55 -7.95 -24.19
N ILE A 146 -4.05 -8.49 -23.06
CA ILE A 146 -3.38 -8.49 -21.76
C ILE A 146 -3.10 -9.93 -21.30
N PRO A 147 -2.12 -10.16 -20.40
CA PRO A 147 -1.83 -11.49 -19.89
C PRO A 147 -3.04 -12.13 -19.22
N SER A 148 -3.22 -13.43 -19.40
CA SER A 148 -4.27 -14.22 -18.72
C SER A 148 -3.97 -14.49 -17.23
N ASP A 149 -2.79 -14.14 -16.76
CA ASP A 149 -2.36 -14.26 -15.37
C ASP A 149 -2.15 -12.86 -14.76
N LEU A 150 -2.86 -12.56 -13.67
CA LEU A 150 -2.80 -11.28 -12.98
C LEU A 150 -1.39 -10.97 -12.46
N SER A 151 -0.63 -11.98 -12.04
CA SER A 151 0.74 -11.78 -11.55
C SER A 151 1.69 -11.35 -12.66
N ILE A 152 1.51 -11.88 -13.88
CA ILE A 152 2.26 -11.48 -15.06
C ILE A 152 1.89 -10.04 -15.44
N TRP A 153 0.58 -9.71 -15.43
CA TRP A 153 0.10 -8.35 -15.66
C TRP A 153 0.73 -7.36 -14.67
N ALA A 154 0.66 -7.65 -13.37
CA ALA A 154 1.22 -6.79 -12.32
C ALA A 154 2.74 -6.59 -12.50
N LYS A 155 3.47 -7.65 -12.87
CA LYS A 155 4.90 -7.57 -13.16
C LYS A 155 5.20 -6.66 -14.35
N GLN A 156 4.44 -6.77 -15.45
CA GLN A 156 4.59 -5.91 -16.62
C GLN A 156 4.32 -4.44 -16.27
N VAL A 157 3.24 -4.17 -15.51
CA VAL A 157 2.88 -2.82 -15.07
C VAL A 157 3.97 -2.25 -14.17
N SER A 158 4.49 -3.01 -13.20
CA SER A 158 5.56 -2.56 -12.32
C SER A 158 6.84 -2.18 -13.08
N MET A 159 7.17 -2.93 -14.14
CA MET A 159 8.29 -2.60 -15.02
C MET A 159 8.03 -1.31 -15.81
N SER A 160 6.80 -1.14 -16.34
CA SER A 160 6.41 0.08 -17.06
C SER A 160 6.49 1.33 -16.18
N ILE A 161 6.05 1.24 -14.91
CA ILE A 161 6.17 2.32 -13.93
C ILE A 161 7.64 2.69 -13.70
N ARG A 162 8.50 1.70 -13.47
CA ARG A 162 9.94 1.91 -13.25
C ARG A 162 10.64 2.57 -14.43
N VAL A 163 10.29 2.17 -15.64
CA VAL A 163 10.84 2.77 -16.86
C VAL A 163 10.36 4.21 -17.03
N GLY A 164 9.08 4.48 -16.74
CA GLY A 164 8.50 5.81 -16.83
C GLY A 164 9.00 6.81 -15.77
N GLN A 165 9.35 6.32 -14.59
CA GLN A 165 9.90 7.17 -13.51
C GLN A 165 11.37 7.54 -13.72
N GLY A 166 12.02 7.00 -14.75
CA GLY A 166 13.45 7.12 -14.97
C GLY A 166 14.26 6.33 -13.94
N ARG A 167 15.54 6.06 -14.26
CA ARG A 167 16.47 5.61 -13.21
C ARG A 167 16.57 6.71 -12.16
N PRO A 168 16.37 6.44 -10.87
CA PRO A 168 16.76 7.39 -9.85
C PRO A 168 18.20 7.79 -10.15
N ALA A 169 18.46 9.09 -10.23
CA ALA A 169 19.81 9.59 -10.51
C ALA A 169 20.75 8.90 -9.52
N LEU A 170 21.74 8.17 -10.04
CA LEU A 170 22.79 7.55 -9.22
C LEU A 170 23.59 8.58 -8.41
N ASN A 171 23.34 9.86 -8.70
CA ASN A 171 23.81 11.04 -7.99
C ASN A 171 22.80 11.60 -6.97
N ALA A 172 21.86 10.86 -6.47
CA ALA A 172 21.36 11.19 -5.15
C ALA A 172 22.61 11.29 -4.28
N ALA A 173 22.99 12.54 -3.97
CA ALA A 173 24.16 12.83 -3.15
C ALA A 173 24.14 11.81 -2.04
N SER A 174 25.20 11.02 -1.94
CA SER A 174 25.37 10.03 -0.89
C SER A 174 24.91 10.75 0.36
N ARG A 175 23.69 10.44 0.81
CA ARG A 175 23.24 10.94 2.09
C ARG A 175 24.29 10.33 2.98
N GLU A 176 25.26 11.17 3.41
CA GLU A 176 26.18 10.72 4.43
C GLU A 176 25.26 10.12 5.49
N VAL A 177 25.21 8.82 5.50
CA VAL A 177 24.66 8.10 6.61
C VAL A 177 25.60 8.52 7.71
N VAL A 178 25.24 9.59 8.42
CA VAL A 178 25.88 9.91 9.70
C VAL A 178 25.68 8.63 10.46
N GLY A 179 26.71 7.79 10.42
CA GLY A 179 26.66 6.47 11.00
C GLY A 179 26.16 6.67 12.42
N ALA A 180 25.21 5.86 12.84
CA ALA A 180 24.84 5.82 14.24
C ALA A 180 26.13 5.90 15.05
N PRO A 181 26.27 6.83 16.01
CA PRO A 181 27.50 7.02 16.73
C PRO A 181 27.96 5.64 17.20
N PRO A 182 29.21 5.26 16.99
CA PRO A 182 29.68 3.93 17.30
C PRO A 182 29.24 3.63 18.73
N LEU A 183 28.48 2.54 18.88
CA LEU A 183 28.02 2.11 20.21
C LEU A 183 29.29 2.09 21.09
N GLN A 184 29.43 3.07 21.97
CA GLN A 184 30.54 3.15 22.91
C GLN A 184 30.35 2.00 23.93
N SER A 185 30.67 0.78 23.49
CA SER A 185 30.55 -0.40 24.33
C SER A 185 31.75 -0.57 25.28
N LYS A 186 32.73 0.33 25.26
CA LYS A 186 33.90 0.24 26.16
C LYS A 186 33.52 0.21 27.64
N ASN A 187 32.51 0.94 28.04
CA ASN A 187 32.10 0.93 29.45
C ASN A 187 31.34 -0.31 29.91
N ARG A 188 30.68 -1.05 29.00
CA ARG A 188 29.97 -2.28 29.38
C ARG A 188 30.88 -3.48 29.63
N VAL A 189 32.08 -3.47 29.08
CA VAL A 189 33.06 -4.56 29.27
C VAL A 189 33.93 -4.33 30.50
N VAL A 190 34.19 -3.07 30.85
CA VAL A 190 35.05 -2.73 32.01
C VAL A 190 34.39 -3.05 33.34
N TRP A 191 33.09 -2.81 33.49
CA TRP A 191 32.35 -3.05 34.72
C TRP A 191 32.34 -4.50 35.22
N PRO A 192 32.08 -5.52 34.40
CA PRO A 192 32.17 -6.92 34.83
C PRO A 192 33.58 -7.33 35.25
N TRP A 193 34.63 -6.84 34.58
CA TRP A 193 36.01 -7.13 34.96
C TRP A 193 36.41 -6.47 36.28
N LEU A 194 35.94 -5.28 36.57
CA LEU A 194 36.11 -4.63 37.86
C LEU A 194 35.42 -5.43 38.97
N PHE A 195 34.23 -5.95 38.72
CA PHE A 195 33.49 -6.78 39.70
C PHE A 195 34.19 -8.08 39.99
N VAL A 196 34.75 -8.76 38.99
CA VAL A 196 35.55 -9.97 39.17
C VAL A 196 36.84 -9.70 39.94
N ALA A 197 37.51 -8.58 39.66
CA ALA A 197 38.73 -8.19 40.37
C ALA A 197 38.45 -7.93 41.86
N ILE A 198 37.36 -7.25 42.21
CA ILE A 198 36.95 -6.98 43.61
C ILE A 198 36.62 -8.28 44.33
N LEU A 199 35.86 -9.20 43.71
CA LEU A 199 35.53 -10.49 44.33
C LEU A 199 36.76 -11.36 44.55
N SER A 200 37.72 -11.34 43.62
CA SER A 200 38.97 -12.07 43.76
C SER A 200 39.84 -11.52 44.89
N ALA A 201 39.96 -10.22 45.00
CA ALA A 201 40.66 -9.56 46.08
C ALA A 201 40.03 -9.88 47.47
N TRP A 202 38.69 -9.87 47.53
CA TRP A 202 37.95 -10.24 48.75
C TRP A 202 38.21 -11.69 49.20
N ASN A 203 38.22 -12.62 48.25
CA ASN A 203 38.51 -14.02 48.49
C ASN A 203 39.96 -14.24 49.05
N VAL A 204 40.91 -13.53 48.49
CA VAL A 204 42.33 -13.59 48.97
C VAL A 204 42.45 -13.05 50.38
N ILE A 205 41.81 -11.91 50.67
CA ILE A 205 41.84 -11.31 52.02
C ILE A 205 41.17 -12.24 53.05
N TYR A 206 40.01 -12.82 52.67
CA TYR A 206 39.31 -13.76 53.53
C TYR A 206 40.16 -15.00 53.83
N PHE A 207 40.82 -15.54 52.82
CA PHE A 207 41.71 -16.71 52.98
C PHE A 207 42.91 -16.42 53.86
N VAL A 208 43.56 -15.25 53.70
CA VAL A 208 44.72 -14.84 54.51
C VAL A 208 44.34 -14.59 55.99
N LEU A 209 43.15 -14.05 56.25
CA LEU A 209 42.69 -13.75 57.63
C LEU A 209 42.17 -14.99 58.37
N HIS A 210 41.77 -16.05 57.67
CA HIS A 210 41.15 -17.24 58.27
C HIS A 210 42.03 -18.50 58.11
N LEU A 211 43.26 -18.37 57.66
CA LEU A 211 44.19 -19.51 57.70
C LEU A 211 44.58 -19.77 59.17
N PRO A 212 44.27 -20.94 59.75
CA PRO A 212 44.68 -21.26 61.09
C PRO A 212 46.20 -21.38 61.11
N ARG A 213 46.82 -20.60 61.99
CA ARG A 213 48.24 -20.76 62.42
C ARG A 213 48.43 -22.01 63.24
#